data_54a9f3b0f38671bc32b9a5b283cca6df
#
_entry.id   54a9f3b0f38671bc32b9a5b283cca6df
#
_cell.length_a   1.000
_cell.length_b   1.000
_cell.length_c   1.000
_cell.angle_alpha   90.00
_cell.angle_beta   90.00
_cell.angle_gamma   90.00
#
_symmetry.space_group_name_H-M   'P 1'
#
loop_
_entity.id
_entity.type
_entity.pdbx_description
1 polymer ?
#
loop_
_entity_poly.entity_id
_entity_poly.type
_entity_poly.pdbx_seq_one_letter_code
_entity_poly.pdbx_strand_id
1 'polypeptide(L)'
;AEISKTNPYLNEGITITYKLYFRNPISISDVQELESPSYGDFWSHIIKMGRAEINMRGSYKGEPYNEVIWRKAVLYPQKTGKLTLEPLTLNLSLNIPSNKKDLFGRRILTQAQKMITTGKNTIRVKELPKKNKPDDFSGAVGQFDFDVILNKNALKATESFQAKIKVKGKGNLKLFNLPSINVPNTLEVYEPEHNENIKITASGMQGDIEDNYTIVPKYQGKYPIPPIKFSFFNPETASYKTLNSQDLLVDVFDGPQAGGLKINSIASENKQVIEASDNTFRFIKLKTKLIPIDDKLFWLSSLFWIMLIIPLLILIITYFIKLYIFEKTEDISNTRQRKAQKLARKYLSSARREFHDQVSFYEALERALHNYLKAKLKIETTELSKSKIKSLLLDKNVKNQTALDYVSVIENCELARYAQGSSVNIQGDYEKASSLIATIDKQL
;
A
#
# COMPACT_ATOMS: atom_id res chain seq x y z
N ALA A 1 2.91 -12.11 22.01
CA ALA A 1 2.18 -10.95 21.49
C ALA A 1 1.26 -10.40 22.58
N GLU A 2 1.31 -9.10 22.80
CA GLU A 2 0.40 -8.38 23.69
C GLU A 2 -0.60 -7.59 22.86
N ILE A 3 -1.90 -7.71 23.17
CA ILE A 3 -2.97 -7.04 22.46
C ILE A 3 -3.66 -6.09 23.44
N SER A 4 -3.78 -4.81 23.07
CA SER A 4 -4.34 -3.78 23.96
C SER A 4 -5.80 -4.02 24.35
N LYS A 5 -6.59 -4.65 23.46
CA LYS A 5 -8.00 -4.99 23.68
C LYS A 5 -8.38 -6.22 22.86
N THR A 6 -8.91 -7.26 23.51
CA THR A 6 -9.30 -8.53 22.85
C THR A 6 -10.74 -8.55 22.36
N ASN A 7 -11.57 -7.60 22.80
CA ASN A 7 -13.00 -7.47 22.46
C ASN A 7 -13.32 -6.04 21.97
N PRO A 8 -12.67 -5.53 20.90
CA PRO A 8 -12.96 -4.21 20.36
C PRO A 8 -14.31 -4.19 19.63
N TYR A 9 -14.84 -3.01 19.38
CA TYR A 9 -15.89 -2.79 18.41
C TYR A 9 -15.33 -2.75 16.97
N LEU A 10 -16.21 -2.96 16.00
CA LEU A 10 -15.87 -2.75 14.58
C LEU A 10 -15.27 -1.35 14.40
N ASN A 11 -14.17 -1.24 13.65
CA ASN A 11 -13.42 0.00 13.43
C ASN A 11 -12.80 0.65 14.69
N GLU A 12 -12.82 0.00 15.86
CA GLU A 12 -12.09 0.47 17.03
C GLU A 12 -10.60 0.11 16.92
N GLY A 13 -9.74 1.10 17.08
CA GLY A 13 -8.27 0.90 17.02
C GLY A 13 -7.74 0.08 18.18
N ILE A 14 -6.97 -0.96 17.87
CA ILE A 14 -6.22 -1.76 18.84
C ILE A 14 -4.74 -1.81 18.47
N THR A 15 -3.90 -2.04 19.45
CA THR A 15 -2.47 -2.18 19.25
C THR A 15 -2.03 -3.59 19.58
N ILE A 16 -1.22 -4.18 18.70
CA ILE A 16 -0.51 -5.42 18.97
C ILE A 16 0.99 -5.12 19.11
N THR A 17 1.60 -5.66 20.16
CA THR A 17 3.02 -5.52 20.44
C THR A 17 3.64 -6.91 20.54
N TYR A 18 4.60 -7.20 19.68
CA TYR A 18 5.38 -8.44 19.72
C TYR A 18 6.64 -8.19 20.55
N LYS A 19 6.79 -8.94 21.64
CA LYS A 19 7.88 -8.84 22.59
C LYS A 19 8.66 -10.15 22.62
N LEU A 20 9.98 -10.02 22.63
CA LEU A 20 10.91 -11.13 22.79
C LEU A 20 11.51 -11.06 24.18
N TYR A 21 11.40 -12.15 24.95
CA TYR A 21 11.95 -12.28 26.29
C TYR A 21 13.07 -13.29 26.32
N PHE A 22 14.17 -12.95 26.97
CA PHE A 22 15.32 -13.86 27.17
C PHE A 22 16.00 -13.58 28.51
N ARG A 23 16.73 -14.59 29.03
CA ARG A 23 17.43 -14.50 30.31
C ARG A 23 18.93 -14.56 30.11
N ASN A 24 19.69 -13.87 30.98
CA ASN A 24 21.12 -14.08 31.11
C ASN A 24 21.40 -15.53 31.57
N PRO A 25 22.46 -16.20 31.10
CA PRO A 25 23.56 -15.67 30.29
C PRO A 25 23.39 -15.83 28.77
N ILE A 26 22.17 -16.08 28.28
CA ILE A 26 21.89 -16.20 26.86
C ILE A 26 21.94 -14.82 26.22
N SER A 27 22.67 -14.67 25.11
CA SER A 27 22.63 -13.49 24.27
C SER A 27 22.16 -13.84 22.86
N ILE A 28 21.46 -12.92 22.22
CA ILE A 28 20.94 -13.07 20.86
C ILE A 28 21.93 -12.38 19.95
N SER A 29 22.53 -13.12 19.01
CA SER A 29 23.49 -12.60 18.05
C SER A 29 22.83 -12.21 16.72
N ASP A 30 21.74 -12.90 16.33
CA ASP A 30 20.99 -12.61 15.12
C ASP A 30 19.53 -13.03 15.26
N VAL A 31 18.65 -12.36 14.52
CA VAL A 31 17.21 -12.67 14.48
C VAL A 31 16.73 -12.62 13.04
N GLN A 32 16.26 -13.74 12.54
CA GLN A 32 15.65 -13.86 11.23
C GLN A 32 14.15 -14.07 11.36
N GLU A 33 13.36 -13.24 10.69
CA GLU A 33 11.91 -13.43 10.61
C GLU A 33 11.59 -14.47 9.52
N LEU A 34 11.00 -15.60 9.92
CA LEU A 34 10.60 -16.67 9.01
C LEU A 34 9.17 -16.46 8.51
N GLU A 35 8.26 -16.07 9.41
CA GLU A 35 6.87 -15.80 9.09
C GLU A 35 6.44 -14.46 9.68
N SER A 36 5.95 -13.57 8.82
CA SER A 36 5.32 -12.30 9.21
C SER A 36 3.85 -12.49 9.50
N PRO A 37 3.30 -11.89 10.57
CA PRO A 37 1.87 -11.95 10.83
C PRO A 37 1.09 -11.21 9.73
N SER A 38 0.05 -11.86 9.22
CA SER A 38 -0.92 -11.26 8.32
C SER A 38 -2.10 -10.70 9.11
N TYR A 39 -2.62 -9.54 8.68
CA TYR A 39 -3.75 -8.83 9.29
C TYR A 39 -4.92 -8.67 8.31
N GLY A 40 -5.23 -9.72 7.52
CA GLY A 40 -6.15 -9.65 6.37
C GLY A 40 -7.55 -9.11 6.65
N ASP A 41 -8.06 -9.26 7.89
CA ASP A 41 -9.38 -8.75 8.30
C ASP A 41 -9.31 -7.40 9.02
N PHE A 42 -8.14 -6.76 8.99
CA PHE A 42 -7.89 -5.47 9.65
C PHE A 42 -7.29 -4.48 8.66
N TRP A 43 -7.65 -3.23 8.78
CA TRP A 43 -6.77 -2.18 8.33
C TRP A 43 -5.60 -2.10 9.31
N SER A 44 -4.37 -2.14 8.81
CA SER A 44 -3.18 -2.26 9.65
C SER A 44 -2.12 -1.23 9.30
N HIS A 45 -1.41 -0.75 10.32
CA HIS A 45 -0.23 0.09 10.17
C HIS A 45 0.88 -0.39 11.10
N ILE A 46 2.02 -0.76 10.51
CA ILE A 46 3.22 -1.15 11.28
C ILE A 46 3.95 0.12 11.71
N ILE A 47 4.15 0.27 13.02
CA ILE A 47 4.85 1.41 13.58
C ILE A 47 6.35 1.23 13.33
N LYS A 48 6.95 2.18 12.62
CA LYS A 48 8.40 2.23 12.45
C LYS A 48 9.05 2.46 13.81
N MET A 49 9.78 1.47 14.28
CA MET A 49 10.58 1.58 15.48
C MET A 49 12.02 1.92 15.10
N GLY A 50 12.72 2.65 15.95
CA GLY A 50 14.15 2.89 15.83
C GLY A 50 14.96 1.61 16.07
N ARG A 51 16.21 1.78 16.52
CA ARG A 51 17.06 0.64 16.90
C ARG A 51 16.40 -0.14 18.02
N ALA A 52 16.43 -1.48 17.94
CA ALA A 52 15.90 -2.32 18.99
C ALA A 52 16.64 -2.05 20.33
N GLU A 53 15.91 -1.60 21.33
CA GLU A 53 16.44 -1.36 22.67
C GLU A 53 16.10 -2.54 23.57
N ILE A 54 17.11 -3.02 24.32
CA ILE A 54 16.94 -4.09 25.29
C ILE A 54 16.56 -3.46 26.64
N ASN A 55 15.36 -3.74 27.09
CA ASN A 55 14.93 -3.42 28.46
C ASN A 55 15.38 -4.53 29.40
N MET A 56 16.41 -4.26 30.20
CA MET A 56 16.97 -5.24 31.15
C MET A 56 16.10 -5.44 32.40
N ARG A 57 15.05 -4.65 32.58
CA ARG A 57 14.12 -4.71 33.72
C ARG A 57 12.74 -5.24 33.30
N GLY A 58 12.68 -6.00 32.22
CA GLY A 58 11.46 -6.65 31.76
C GLY A 58 11.01 -7.74 32.72
N SER A 59 9.71 -8.06 32.69
CA SER A 59 9.13 -9.17 33.44
C SER A 59 8.19 -9.98 32.58
N TYR A 60 8.25 -11.29 32.68
CA TYR A 60 7.33 -12.22 32.03
C TYR A 60 6.80 -13.23 33.05
N LYS A 61 5.48 -13.26 33.25
CA LYS A 61 4.80 -14.10 34.25
C LYS A 61 5.36 -13.94 35.69
N GLY A 62 5.71 -12.70 36.04
CA GLY A 62 6.27 -12.37 37.37
C GLY A 62 7.77 -12.62 37.55
N GLU A 63 8.42 -13.20 36.57
CA GLU A 63 9.86 -13.51 36.59
C GLU A 63 10.64 -12.44 35.81
N PRO A 64 11.89 -12.10 36.22
CA PRO A 64 12.69 -11.12 35.53
C PRO A 64 13.26 -11.66 34.21
N TYR A 65 13.11 -10.86 33.15
CA TYR A 65 13.63 -11.12 31.82
C TYR A 65 14.19 -9.85 31.19
N ASN A 66 15.11 -10.02 30.27
CA ASN A 66 15.41 -8.99 29.29
C ASN A 66 14.27 -8.98 28.25
N GLU A 67 13.78 -7.82 27.89
CA GLU A 67 12.68 -7.63 26.95
C GLU A 67 13.15 -6.81 25.75
N VAL A 68 12.79 -7.26 24.56
CA VAL A 68 12.95 -6.51 23.30
C VAL A 68 11.60 -6.41 22.62
N ILE A 69 11.20 -5.21 22.26
CA ILE A 69 10.04 -5.01 21.42
C ILE A 69 10.48 -5.23 19.98
N TRP A 70 9.96 -6.31 19.37
CA TRP A 70 10.30 -6.68 18.01
C TRP A 70 9.49 -5.90 16.97
N ARG A 71 8.16 -5.81 17.21
CA ARG A 71 7.22 -5.15 16.29
C ARG A 71 6.05 -4.57 17.06
N LYS A 72 5.55 -3.43 16.59
CA LYS A 72 4.26 -2.86 16.99
C LYS A 72 3.42 -2.60 15.76
N ALA A 73 2.14 -2.90 15.82
CA ALA A 73 1.18 -2.54 14.78
C ALA A 73 -0.12 -2.02 15.40
N VAL A 74 -0.73 -1.07 14.72
CA VAL A 74 -2.08 -0.60 15.02
C VAL A 74 -3.03 -1.27 14.02
N LEU A 75 -4.11 -1.82 14.54
CA LEU A 75 -5.09 -2.59 13.79
C LEU A 75 -6.48 -2.01 14.00
N TYR A 76 -7.25 -1.88 12.92
CA TYR A 76 -8.66 -1.50 12.94
C TYR A 76 -9.46 -2.63 12.28
N PRO A 77 -10.27 -3.40 13.04
CA PRO A 77 -11.01 -4.53 12.50
C PRO A 77 -12.06 -4.07 11.49
N GLN A 78 -12.10 -4.72 10.32
CA GLN A 78 -13.01 -4.42 9.22
C GLN A 78 -14.21 -5.38 9.17
N LYS A 79 -14.18 -6.42 10.01
CA LYS A 79 -15.24 -7.42 10.12
C LYS A 79 -15.57 -7.68 11.58
N THR A 80 -16.78 -8.11 11.84
CA THR A 80 -17.24 -8.53 13.17
C THR A 80 -17.03 -10.02 13.39
N GLY A 81 -17.09 -10.46 14.66
CA GLY A 81 -16.96 -11.87 15.02
C GLY A 81 -15.55 -12.24 15.48
N LYS A 82 -15.20 -13.50 15.28
CA LYS A 82 -13.91 -14.07 15.72
C LYS A 82 -12.87 -13.91 14.62
N LEU A 83 -11.94 -12.99 14.78
CA LEU A 83 -10.84 -12.75 13.86
C LEU A 83 -9.55 -13.36 14.41
N THR A 84 -8.77 -14.02 13.56
CA THR A 84 -7.51 -14.65 13.93
C THR A 84 -6.34 -13.84 13.40
N LEU A 85 -5.37 -13.57 14.27
CA LEU A 85 -4.08 -13.00 13.89
C LEU A 85 -3.09 -14.13 13.67
N GLU A 86 -2.47 -14.13 12.49
CA GLU A 86 -1.44 -15.11 12.17
C GLU A 86 -0.20 -14.93 13.05
N PRO A 87 0.54 -16.01 13.32
CA PRO A 87 1.69 -15.98 14.20
C PRO A 87 2.87 -15.23 13.58
N LEU A 88 3.67 -14.61 14.44
CA LEU A 88 5.04 -14.20 14.11
C LEU A 88 5.99 -15.34 14.47
N THR A 89 6.77 -15.81 13.51
CA THR A 89 7.78 -16.85 13.72
C THR A 89 9.17 -16.29 13.47
N LEU A 90 10.05 -16.41 14.47
CA LEU A 90 11.42 -15.96 14.43
C LEU A 90 12.39 -17.14 14.57
N ASN A 91 13.48 -17.11 13.83
CA ASN A 91 14.64 -17.98 14.04
C ASN A 91 15.74 -17.12 14.71
N LEU A 92 16.14 -17.53 15.90
CA LEU A 92 17.12 -16.84 16.72
C LEU A 92 18.45 -17.56 16.67
N SER A 93 19.53 -16.83 16.41
CA SER A 93 20.89 -17.29 16.66
C SER A 93 21.32 -16.86 18.07
N LEU A 94 21.54 -17.83 18.92
CA LEU A 94 21.79 -17.64 20.33
C LEU A 94 23.25 -17.97 20.67
N ASN A 95 23.89 -17.17 21.51
CA ASN A 95 25.16 -17.52 22.16
C ASN A 95 24.85 -18.06 23.55
N ILE A 96 25.13 -19.35 23.75
CA ILE A 96 24.83 -20.08 24.97
C ILE A 96 26.17 -20.51 25.61
N PRO A 97 26.38 -20.29 26.92
CA PRO A 97 27.56 -20.77 27.60
C PRO A 97 27.65 -22.30 27.55
N SER A 98 28.73 -22.83 26.99
CA SER A 98 29.01 -24.27 26.98
C SER A 98 29.61 -24.76 28.31
N ASN A 99 29.70 -26.08 28.46
CA ASN A 99 30.38 -26.68 29.60
C ASN A 99 31.92 -26.60 29.49
N LYS A 100 32.44 -26.16 28.33
CA LYS A 100 33.88 -25.97 28.09
C LYS A 100 34.30 -24.60 28.63
N LYS A 101 35.49 -24.57 29.25
CA LYS A 101 36.12 -23.34 29.76
C LYS A 101 37.35 -23.02 28.91
N ASP A 102 37.63 -21.70 28.78
CA ASP A 102 38.87 -21.20 28.21
C ASP A 102 40.05 -21.33 29.22
N LEU A 103 41.23 -20.92 28.79
CA LEU A 103 42.45 -20.95 29.63
C LEU A 103 42.32 -20.03 30.88
N PHE A 104 41.36 -19.13 30.90
CA PHE A 104 41.09 -18.21 32.04
C PHE A 104 39.87 -18.66 32.87
N GLY A 105 39.34 -19.86 32.63
CA GLY A 105 38.20 -20.40 33.39
C GLY A 105 36.83 -19.85 32.98
N ARG A 106 36.71 -19.05 31.91
CA ARG A 106 35.47 -18.51 31.44
C ARG A 106 34.78 -19.55 30.53
N ARG A 107 33.47 -19.66 30.62
CA ARG A 107 32.70 -20.56 29.74
C ARG A 107 32.75 -20.07 28.29
N ILE A 108 33.15 -20.99 27.41
CA ILE A 108 33.14 -20.73 25.96
C ILE A 108 31.69 -20.64 25.49
N LEU A 109 31.37 -19.65 24.68
CA LEU A 109 30.05 -19.50 24.08
C LEU A 109 29.93 -20.41 22.86
N THR A 110 28.83 -21.12 22.76
CA THR A 110 28.47 -21.97 21.59
C THR A 110 27.24 -21.35 20.92
N GLN A 111 27.25 -21.31 19.61
CA GLN A 111 26.08 -20.85 18.85
C GLN A 111 25.04 -21.97 18.75
N ALA A 112 23.77 -21.62 18.98
CA ALA A 112 22.63 -22.49 18.80
C ALA A 112 21.52 -21.72 18.07
N GLN A 113 20.76 -22.42 17.25
CA GLN A 113 19.58 -21.83 16.62
C GLN A 113 18.31 -22.28 17.34
N LYS A 114 17.37 -21.35 17.52
CA LYS A 114 16.09 -21.60 18.16
C LYS A 114 14.97 -20.92 17.41
N MET A 115 14.04 -21.70 16.89
CA MET A 115 12.81 -21.21 16.33
C MET A 115 11.79 -20.96 17.45
N ILE A 116 11.15 -19.79 17.42
CA ILE A 116 10.08 -19.38 18.34
C ILE A 116 8.90 -18.80 17.57
N THR A 117 7.71 -18.98 18.09
CA THR A 117 6.47 -18.43 17.50
C THR A 117 5.56 -17.85 18.58
N THR A 118 4.80 -16.82 18.21
CA THR A 118 3.80 -16.20 19.12
C THR A 118 2.53 -17.04 19.28
N GLY A 119 2.35 -18.05 18.47
CA GLY A 119 1.08 -18.76 18.35
C GLY A 119 -0.02 -17.91 17.68
N LYS A 120 -1.17 -18.54 17.46
CA LYS A 120 -2.36 -17.87 16.91
C LYS A 120 -3.07 -17.08 18.00
N ASN A 121 -3.33 -15.81 17.76
CA ASN A 121 -4.10 -14.95 18.65
C ASN A 121 -5.49 -14.70 18.05
N THR A 122 -6.50 -14.62 18.90
CA THR A 122 -7.88 -14.41 18.47
C THR A 122 -8.43 -13.12 19.09
N ILE A 123 -9.07 -12.30 18.27
CA ILE A 123 -9.78 -11.09 18.68
C ILE A 123 -11.27 -11.30 18.40
N ARG A 124 -12.11 -10.99 19.38
CA ARG A 124 -13.58 -11.08 19.25
C ARG A 124 -14.14 -9.69 19.01
N VAL A 125 -14.36 -9.33 17.76
CA VAL A 125 -14.86 -8.01 17.36
C VAL A 125 -16.36 -7.93 17.56
N LYS A 126 -16.80 -6.92 18.32
CA LYS A 126 -18.22 -6.64 18.60
C LYS A 126 -18.83 -5.84 17.46
N GLU A 127 -20.09 -6.14 17.14
CA GLU A 127 -20.90 -5.26 16.29
C GLU A 127 -21.16 -3.93 16.99
N LEU A 128 -21.30 -2.87 16.18
CA LEU A 128 -21.78 -1.59 16.69
C LEU A 128 -23.25 -1.71 17.08
N PRO A 129 -23.69 -1.12 18.22
CA PRO A 129 -25.08 -1.21 18.67
C PRO A 129 -26.04 -0.68 17.60
N LYS A 130 -27.12 -1.45 17.33
CA LYS A 130 -28.17 -1.01 16.40
C LYS A 130 -29.08 0.04 17.02
N LYS A 131 -29.21 0.01 18.37
CA LYS A 131 -30.03 0.96 19.11
C LYS A 131 -29.40 2.35 19.07
N ASN A 132 -30.18 3.37 18.76
CA ASN A 132 -29.77 4.77 18.67
C ASN A 132 -28.65 5.03 17.63
N LYS A 133 -28.53 4.19 16.60
CA LYS A 133 -27.63 4.44 15.50
C LYS A 133 -28.22 5.53 14.62
N PRO A 134 -27.52 6.68 14.43
CA PRO A 134 -27.97 7.75 13.54
C PRO A 134 -27.98 7.32 12.07
N ASP A 135 -28.93 7.85 11.28
CA ASP A 135 -29.04 7.52 9.85
C ASP A 135 -27.85 8.05 9.03
N ASP A 136 -27.26 9.15 9.49
CA ASP A 136 -26.07 9.80 8.88
C ASP A 136 -24.73 9.20 9.32
N PHE A 137 -24.75 8.10 10.07
CA PHE A 137 -23.53 7.47 10.58
C PHE A 137 -22.67 6.88 9.45
N SER A 138 -21.51 7.49 9.21
CA SER A 138 -20.57 7.13 8.14
C SER A 138 -19.52 6.05 8.52
N GLY A 139 -19.58 5.50 9.73
CA GLY A 139 -18.61 4.50 10.20
C GLY A 139 -17.49 5.07 11.08
N ALA A 140 -17.58 6.32 11.50
CA ALA A 140 -16.61 6.97 12.38
C ALA A 140 -16.64 6.37 13.79
N VAL A 141 -15.51 5.82 14.27
CA VAL A 141 -15.38 5.20 15.59
C VAL A 141 -14.20 5.82 16.33
N GLY A 142 -14.48 6.46 17.44
CA GLY A 142 -13.44 7.18 18.20
C GLY A 142 -13.99 8.32 19.04
N GLN A 143 -13.15 9.33 19.24
CA GLN A 143 -13.50 10.59 19.90
C GLN A 143 -13.12 11.73 18.98
N PHE A 144 -14.09 12.52 18.56
CA PHE A 144 -13.90 13.54 17.54
C PHE A 144 -14.56 14.86 17.93
N ASP A 145 -13.93 15.93 17.45
CA ASP A 145 -14.48 17.28 17.36
C ASP A 145 -14.83 17.55 15.89
N PHE A 146 -15.86 18.37 15.66
CA PHE A 146 -16.38 18.68 14.34
C PHE A 146 -16.61 20.16 14.18
N ASP A 147 -16.05 20.78 13.13
CA ASP A 147 -16.19 22.18 12.81
C ASP A 147 -16.47 22.37 11.33
N VAL A 148 -17.28 23.38 11.02
CA VAL A 148 -17.50 23.88 9.66
C VAL A 148 -17.22 25.38 9.63
N ILE A 149 -16.29 25.80 8.79
CA ILE A 149 -15.77 27.17 8.74
C ILE A 149 -15.88 27.71 7.33
N LEU A 150 -16.44 28.92 7.19
CA LEU A 150 -16.40 29.68 5.94
C LEU A 150 -15.23 30.67 5.96
N ASN A 151 -14.49 30.77 4.86
CA ASN A 151 -13.43 31.78 4.75
C ASN A 151 -13.96 33.18 4.52
N LYS A 152 -15.20 33.31 3.97
CA LYS A 152 -15.95 34.56 3.74
C LYS A 152 -17.43 34.31 3.99
N ASN A 153 -18.12 35.26 4.58
CA ASN A 153 -19.55 35.22 4.81
C ASN A 153 -20.30 36.37 4.03
N ALA A 154 -19.55 37.25 3.38
CA ALA A 154 -20.07 38.30 2.53
C ALA A 154 -19.22 38.44 1.27
N LEU A 155 -19.84 38.42 0.09
CA LEU A 155 -19.15 38.45 -1.21
C LEU A 155 -20.10 38.94 -2.33
N LYS A 156 -19.57 39.16 -3.52
CA LYS A 156 -20.35 39.40 -4.74
C LYS A 156 -20.72 38.11 -5.44
N ALA A 157 -21.79 38.10 -6.23
CA ALA A 157 -22.09 37.00 -7.13
C ALA A 157 -20.90 36.73 -8.07
N THR A 158 -20.68 35.47 -8.44
CA THR A 158 -19.54 34.99 -9.21
C THR A 158 -18.18 35.00 -8.49
N GLU A 159 -18.04 35.62 -7.31
CA GLU A 159 -16.88 35.39 -6.45
C GLU A 159 -17.01 34.04 -5.73
N SER A 160 -15.91 33.33 -5.55
CA SER A 160 -15.89 32.08 -4.79
C SER A 160 -15.66 32.32 -3.30
N PHE A 161 -16.27 31.48 -2.50
CA PHE A 161 -15.90 31.32 -1.11
C PHE A 161 -15.58 29.83 -0.82
N GLN A 162 -14.89 29.58 0.25
CA GLN A 162 -14.56 28.20 0.66
C GLN A 162 -15.32 27.86 1.94
N ALA A 163 -15.89 26.64 1.95
CA ALA A 163 -16.45 26.02 3.13
C ALA A 163 -15.57 24.83 3.49
N LYS A 164 -14.96 24.89 4.68
CA LYS A 164 -14.10 23.85 5.22
C LYS A 164 -14.89 23.03 6.22
N ILE A 165 -15.05 21.75 5.94
CA ILE A 165 -15.58 20.75 6.87
C ILE A 165 -14.39 20.04 7.50
N LYS A 166 -14.27 20.07 8.82
CA LYS A 166 -13.13 19.51 9.54
C LYS A 166 -13.57 18.60 10.67
N VAL A 167 -12.96 17.41 10.73
CA VAL A 167 -13.02 16.49 11.87
C VAL A 167 -11.63 16.31 12.44
N LYS A 168 -11.48 16.53 13.73
CA LYS A 168 -10.25 16.36 14.47
C LYS A 168 -10.47 15.41 15.63
N GLY A 169 -9.50 14.54 15.91
CA GLY A 169 -9.62 13.65 17.06
C GLY A 169 -8.75 12.42 17.01
N LYS A 170 -9.20 11.39 17.74
CA LYS A 170 -8.55 10.09 17.83
C LYS A 170 -9.55 8.99 17.49
N GLY A 171 -9.24 8.19 16.49
CA GLY A 171 -10.11 7.11 16.01
C GLY A 171 -9.71 6.63 14.64
N ASN A 172 -10.66 6.10 13.89
CA ASN A 172 -10.42 5.53 12.56
C ASN A 172 -10.44 6.55 11.42
N LEU A 173 -9.75 7.69 11.56
CA LEU A 173 -9.79 8.86 10.67
C LEU A 173 -9.64 8.56 9.17
N LYS A 174 -8.95 7.47 8.80
CA LYS A 174 -8.77 7.03 7.40
C LYS A 174 -9.85 6.07 6.89
N LEU A 175 -10.86 5.78 7.68
CA LEU A 175 -11.80 4.68 7.40
C LEU A 175 -13.26 5.14 7.34
N PHE A 176 -13.51 6.44 7.28
CA PHE A 176 -14.83 7.02 7.05
C PHE A 176 -14.70 8.28 6.20
N ASN A 177 -15.79 8.69 5.57
CA ASN A 177 -15.88 9.94 4.81
C ASN A 177 -16.51 11.02 5.64
N LEU A 178 -16.09 12.27 5.41
CA LEU A 178 -16.73 13.46 5.98
C LEU A 178 -18.15 13.64 5.43
N PRO A 179 -19.06 14.27 6.17
CA PRO A 179 -20.36 14.61 5.66
C PRO A 179 -20.24 15.63 4.53
N SER A 180 -21.06 15.49 3.49
CA SER A 180 -21.11 16.44 2.39
C SER A 180 -21.86 17.73 2.78
N ILE A 181 -21.46 18.84 2.14
CA ILE A 181 -22.20 20.09 2.27
C ILE A 181 -23.44 20.05 1.38
N ASN A 182 -24.59 20.39 1.95
CA ASN A 182 -25.83 20.53 1.20
C ASN A 182 -26.20 22.03 1.14
N VAL A 183 -26.25 22.60 -0.06
CA VAL A 183 -26.53 24.01 -0.28
C VAL A 183 -27.63 24.17 -1.33
N PRO A 184 -28.33 25.33 -1.37
CA PRO A 184 -29.30 25.59 -2.41
C PRO A 184 -28.72 25.51 -3.83
N ASN A 185 -29.53 25.12 -4.83
CA ASN A 185 -29.11 24.93 -6.23
C ASN A 185 -28.62 26.25 -6.91
N THR A 186 -28.83 27.37 -6.27
CA THR A 186 -28.33 28.69 -6.70
C THR A 186 -26.86 28.92 -6.36
N LEU A 187 -26.29 28.04 -5.54
CA LEU A 187 -24.85 27.95 -5.24
C LEU A 187 -24.25 26.80 -6.04
N GLU A 188 -23.24 27.09 -6.81
CA GLU A 188 -22.47 26.06 -7.55
C GLU A 188 -21.38 25.54 -6.64
N VAL A 189 -21.37 24.23 -6.38
CA VAL A 189 -20.41 23.55 -5.50
C VAL A 189 -19.51 22.72 -6.35
N TYR A 190 -18.21 22.90 -6.18
CA TYR A 190 -17.17 22.07 -6.79
C TYR A 190 -16.77 20.94 -5.85
N GLU A 191 -16.22 19.87 -6.43
CA GLU A 191 -15.68 18.75 -5.63
C GLU A 191 -14.66 19.26 -4.60
N PRO A 192 -14.73 18.76 -3.36
CA PRO A 192 -13.85 19.24 -2.30
C PRO A 192 -12.41 18.75 -2.49
N GLU A 193 -11.48 19.57 -2.09
CA GLU A 193 -10.10 19.17 -1.86
C GLU A 193 -9.99 18.49 -0.49
N HIS A 194 -9.67 17.19 -0.50
CA HIS A 194 -9.50 16.39 0.71
C HIS A 194 -8.08 16.49 1.24
N ASN A 195 -7.92 16.85 2.50
CA ASN A 195 -6.63 16.95 3.18
C ASN A 195 -6.62 16.14 4.46
N GLU A 196 -5.56 15.35 4.66
CA GLU A 196 -5.34 14.52 5.85
C GLU A 196 -4.06 14.94 6.58
N ASN A 197 -4.17 15.21 7.86
CA ASN A 197 -3.03 15.41 8.75
C ASN A 197 -3.12 14.43 9.91
N ILE A 198 -2.78 13.17 9.63
CA ILE A 198 -2.97 12.05 10.55
C ILE A 198 -1.61 11.49 10.97
N LYS A 199 -1.41 11.40 12.27
CA LYS A 199 -0.29 10.68 12.89
C LYS A 199 -0.77 9.34 13.40
N ILE A 200 -0.04 8.28 13.07
CA ILE A 200 -0.35 6.92 13.53
C ILE A 200 0.74 6.50 14.51
N THR A 201 0.35 6.31 15.76
CA THR A 201 1.25 5.94 16.85
C THR A 201 0.73 4.67 17.55
N ALA A 202 1.44 4.17 18.53
CA ALA A 202 0.98 3.04 19.35
C ALA A 202 -0.37 3.29 20.05
N SER A 203 -0.80 4.54 20.17
CA SER A 203 -2.11 4.90 20.73
C SER A 203 -3.24 4.95 19.69
N GLY A 204 -2.96 4.65 18.41
CA GLY A 204 -3.91 4.71 17.29
C GLY A 204 -3.66 5.88 16.35
N MET A 205 -4.63 6.12 15.45
CA MET A 205 -4.66 7.30 14.59
C MET A 205 -5.13 8.51 15.38
N GLN A 206 -4.45 9.63 15.21
CA GLN A 206 -4.80 10.91 15.80
C GLN A 206 -4.41 12.02 14.83
N GLY A 207 -5.28 13.03 14.71
CA GLY A 207 -5.04 14.17 13.82
C GLY A 207 -6.34 14.79 13.36
N ASP A 208 -6.33 15.29 12.16
CA ASP A 208 -7.49 15.90 11.52
C ASP A 208 -7.59 15.50 10.05
N ILE A 209 -8.81 15.49 9.56
CA ILE A 209 -9.17 15.38 8.15
C ILE A 209 -10.09 16.53 7.80
N GLU A 210 -9.94 17.09 6.60
CA GLU A 210 -10.74 18.24 6.16
C GLU A 210 -11.08 18.17 4.68
N ASP A 211 -12.31 18.57 4.35
CA ASP A 211 -12.79 18.77 2.99
C ASP A 211 -13.02 20.25 2.75
N ASN A 212 -12.30 20.83 1.77
CA ASN A 212 -12.40 22.22 1.37
C ASN A 212 -13.25 22.35 0.12
N TYR A 213 -14.50 22.75 0.28
CA TYR A 213 -15.42 23.00 -0.82
C TYR A 213 -15.22 24.40 -1.37
N THR A 214 -15.11 24.55 -2.70
CA THR A 214 -15.20 25.83 -3.37
C THR A 214 -16.63 26.04 -3.85
N ILE A 215 -17.24 27.14 -3.46
CA ILE A 215 -18.66 27.47 -3.73
C ILE A 215 -18.75 28.80 -4.39
N VAL A 216 -19.56 28.88 -5.46
CA VAL A 216 -19.77 30.12 -6.26
C VAL A 216 -21.25 30.44 -6.31
N PRO A 217 -21.70 31.56 -5.72
CA PRO A 217 -23.10 32.04 -5.84
C PRO A 217 -23.35 32.60 -7.22
N LYS A 218 -24.51 32.26 -7.83
CA LYS A 218 -24.92 32.74 -9.15
C LYS A 218 -25.66 34.07 -9.09
N TYR A 219 -26.33 34.31 -7.96
CA TYR A 219 -27.25 35.48 -7.81
C TYR A 219 -27.00 36.19 -6.49
N GLN A 220 -27.42 37.46 -6.43
CA GLN A 220 -27.50 38.21 -5.20
C GLN A 220 -28.55 37.61 -4.26
N GLY A 221 -28.29 37.59 -2.96
CA GLY A 221 -29.23 37.10 -1.96
C GLY A 221 -28.53 36.59 -0.67
N LYS A 222 -29.34 36.21 0.30
CA LYS A 222 -28.87 35.60 1.56
C LYS A 222 -29.09 34.11 1.48
N TYR A 223 -28.01 33.38 1.64
CA TYR A 223 -27.98 31.91 1.51
C TYR A 223 -27.71 31.27 2.87
N PRO A 224 -28.74 30.78 3.57
CA PRO A 224 -28.54 29.98 4.76
C PRO A 224 -28.00 28.61 4.35
N ILE A 225 -26.91 28.19 4.98
CA ILE A 225 -26.37 26.83 4.87
C ILE A 225 -26.87 26.05 6.09
N PRO A 226 -27.69 25.02 5.90
CA PRO A 226 -28.22 24.24 7.00
C PRO A 226 -27.10 23.62 7.85
N PRO A 227 -27.32 23.42 9.17
CA PRO A 227 -26.35 22.75 10.04
C PRO A 227 -25.99 21.40 9.52
N ILE A 228 -24.69 21.16 9.36
CA ILE A 228 -24.15 19.88 8.92
C ILE A 228 -23.97 19.01 10.17
N LYS A 229 -24.43 17.75 10.08
CA LYS A 229 -24.35 16.78 11.17
C LYS A 229 -23.20 15.82 10.93
N PHE A 230 -22.47 15.52 11.97
CA PHE A 230 -21.44 14.47 12.00
C PHE A 230 -21.71 13.53 13.16
N SER A 231 -21.98 12.27 12.85
CA SER A 231 -22.28 11.23 13.84
C SER A 231 -21.16 10.22 13.94
N PHE A 232 -20.75 9.89 15.16
CA PHE A 232 -19.71 8.90 15.42
C PHE A 232 -20.06 8.01 16.61
N PHE A 233 -19.46 6.83 16.68
CA PHE A 233 -19.55 5.93 17.81
C PHE A 233 -18.35 6.12 18.75
N ASN A 234 -18.60 6.40 20.02
CA ASN A 234 -17.58 6.46 21.05
C ASN A 234 -17.43 5.10 21.75
N PRO A 235 -16.32 4.35 21.56
CA PRO A 235 -16.14 3.02 22.12
C PRO A 235 -15.92 3.01 23.65
N GLU A 236 -15.57 4.15 24.27
CA GLU A 236 -15.40 4.27 25.71
C GLU A 236 -16.76 4.34 26.42
N THR A 237 -17.68 5.12 25.87
CA THR A 237 -19.04 5.27 26.42
C THR A 237 -20.03 4.28 25.81
N ALA A 238 -19.60 3.50 24.81
CA ALA A 238 -20.41 2.57 24.03
C ALA A 238 -21.69 3.23 23.47
N SER A 239 -21.61 4.47 23.03
CA SER A 239 -22.74 5.26 22.57
C SER A 239 -22.42 6.07 21.32
N TYR A 240 -23.44 6.37 20.53
CA TYR A 240 -23.35 7.30 19.43
C TYR A 240 -23.42 8.74 19.93
N LYS A 241 -22.66 9.61 19.30
CA LYS A 241 -22.70 11.08 19.49
C LYS A 241 -22.88 11.74 18.13
N THR A 242 -23.73 12.75 18.10
CA THR A 242 -23.92 13.61 16.92
C THR A 242 -23.49 15.02 17.26
N LEU A 243 -22.59 15.58 16.48
CA LEU A 243 -22.17 16.96 16.54
C LEU A 243 -22.82 17.71 15.38
N ASN A 244 -23.20 18.96 15.62
CA ASN A 244 -23.81 19.82 14.61
C ASN A 244 -22.90 21.02 14.38
N SER A 245 -22.77 21.46 13.14
CA SER A 245 -22.15 22.75 12.87
C SER A 245 -23.06 23.89 13.38
N GLN A 246 -22.49 25.09 13.47
CA GLN A 246 -23.29 26.30 13.66
C GLN A 246 -24.10 26.58 12.41
N ASP A 247 -25.16 27.42 12.57
CA ASP A 247 -25.90 28.01 11.45
C ASP A 247 -24.97 28.93 10.69
N LEU A 248 -24.84 28.71 9.39
CA LEU A 248 -23.97 29.51 8.53
C LEU A 248 -24.86 30.33 7.56
N LEU A 249 -24.54 31.59 7.41
CA LEU A 249 -25.22 32.49 6.48
C LEU A 249 -24.20 33.15 5.56
N VAL A 250 -24.43 33.05 4.26
CA VAL A 250 -23.64 33.74 3.24
C VAL A 250 -24.47 34.88 2.66
N ASP A 251 -23.96 36.10 2.73
CA ASP A 251 -24.60 37.33 2.20
C ASP A 251 -23.94 37.71 0.88
N VAL A 252 -24.66 37.53 -0.22
CA VAL A 252 -24.22 37.96 -1.55
C VAL A 252 -24.84 39.31 -1.84
N PHE A 253 -24.08 40.39 -1.59
CA PHE A 253 -24.58 41.74 -1.56
C PHE A 253 -24.64 42.43 -2.93
N ASP A 254 -24.03 41.90 -3.98
CA ASP A 254 -23.98 42.47 -5.33
C ASP A 254 -24.04 41.38 -6.39
N GLY A 255 -24.83 41.57 -7.45
CA GLY A 255 -24.90 40.62 -8.56
C GLY A 255 -26.27 40.58 -9.24
N PRO A 256 -26.44 39.65 -10.22
CA PRO A 256 -27.73 39.43 -10.85
C PRO A 256 -28.80 39.03 -9.82
N GLN A 257 -30.01 39.54 -9.95
CA GLN A 257 -31.12 39.06 -9.13
C GLN A 257 -31.70 37.77 -9.73
N ALA A 258 -32.03 36.81 -8.88
CA ALA A 258 -32.70 35.57 -9.27
C ALA A 258 -34.15 35.93 -9.68
N GLY A 259 -34.43 35.94 -10.99
CA GLY A 259 -35.76 36.16 -11.53
C GLY A 259 -36.04 37.62 -11.82
N GLY A 260 -35.81 38.06 -13.07
CA GLY A 260 -36.26 39.32 -13.60
C GLY A 260 -37.79 39.38 -13.76
N LEU A 261 -38.52 39.62 -12.67
CA LEU A 261 -39.84 40.18 -12.70
C LEU A 261 -39.78 41.44 -11.84
N LYS A 262 -39.69 42.62 -12.51
CA LYS A 262 -39.93 43.91 -11.89
C LYS A 262 -41.35 43.87 -11.31
N ILE A 263 -41.49 43.68 -10.02
CA ILE A 263 -42.74 43.98 -9.32
C ILE A 263 -42.71 45.47 -9.07
N ASN A 264 -43.44 46.22 -9.93
CA ASN A 264 -43.80 47.59 -9.64
C ASN A 264 -44.58 47.59 -8.32
N SER A 265 -44.07 48.27 -7.33
CA SER A 265 -44.73 48.55 -6.06
C SER A 265 -46.02 49.28 -6.32
N ILE A 266 -47.16 48.63 -6.20
CA ILE A 266 -48.45 49.24 -5.93
C ILE A 266 -48.87 48.72 -4.56
N ALA A 267 -48.90 49.66 -3.62
CA ALA A 267 -49.44 49.43 -2.30
C ALA A 267 -50.91 49.06 -2.40
N SER A 268 -51.34 47.93 -1.88
CA SER A 268 -52.67 47.77 -1.26
C SER A 268 -52.81 46.42 -0.58
N GLU A 269 -53.05 46.50 0.68
CA GLU A 269 -53.85 45.67 1.60
C GLU A 269 -54.04 44.18 1.32
N ASN A 270 -53.67 43.41 2.35
CA ASN A 270 -54.24 42.12 2.73
C ASN A 270 -54.43 41.04 1.65
N LYS A 271 -53.36 40.37 1.30
CA LYS A 271 -53.44 38.95 0.86
C LYS A 271 -52.26 38.17 1.43
N GLN A 272 -52.58 37.08 2.14
CA GLN A 272 -51.62 36.06 2.54
C GLN A 272 -50.83 35.66 1.31
N VAL A 273 -49.53 35.98 1.29
CA VAL A 273 -48.59 35.48 0.29
C VAL A 273 -48.36 34.03 0.62
N ILE A 274 -48.98 33.15 -0.16
CA ILE A 274 -48.61 31.75 -0.22
C ILE A 274 -47.26 31.77 -0.93
N GLU A 275 -46.16 31.54 -0.21
CA GLU A 275 -44.88 31.24 -0.80
C GLU A 275 -45.02 29.98 -1.66
N ALA A 276 -45.03 30.16 -2.97
CA ALA A 276 -44.97 29.07 -3.92
C ALA A 276 -43.56 28.43 -3.77
N SER A 277 -43.50 27.29 -3.07
CA SER A 277 -42.37 26.39 -3.07
C SER A 277 -42.08 26.02 -4.51
N ASP A 278 -40.87 26.32 -5.00
CA ASP A 278 -40.43 26.25 -6.40
C ASP A 278 -40.43 24.83 -7.00
N ASN A 279 -40.97 23.82 -6.32
CA ASN A 279 -40.85 22.42 -6.73
C ASN A 279 -42.17 21.70 -7.05
N THR A 280 -43.35 22.39 -7.08
CA THR A 280 -44.64 21.65 -7.21
C THR A 280 -45.49 21.96 -8.42
N PHE A 281 -45.27 23.02 -9.17
CA PHE A 281 -46.05 23.27 -10.41
C PHE A 281 -45.18 23.84 -11.53
N ARG A 282 -44.83 22.97 -12.49
CA ARG A 282 -44.40 23.42 -13.81
C ARG A 282 -45.62 23.97 -14.55
N PHE A 283 -45.50 25.19 -15.11
CA PHE A 283 -46.55 25.78 -15.96
C PHE A 283 -46.94 24.81 -17.06
N ILE A 284 -48.23 24.54 -17.20
CA ILE A 284 -48.78 23.76 -18.30
C ILE A 284 -48.52 24.57 -19.58
N LYS A 285 -47.70 24.02 -20.48
CA LYS A 285 -47.51 24.60 -21.81
C LYS A 285 -48.81 24.50 -22.60
N LEU A 286 -49.49 25.63 -22.87
CA LEU A 286 -50.72 25.68 -23.63
C LEU A 286 -50.58 25.33 -25.11
N LYS A 287 -49.33 25.20 -25.61
CA LYS A 287 -49.03 24.75 -26.97
C LYS A 287 -47.85 23.77 -26.89
N THR A 288 -48.12 22.50 -26.88
CA THR A 288 -47.11 21.45 -26.94
C THR A 288 -47.21 20.78 -28.30
N LYS A 289 -46.14 20.80 -29.09
CA LYS A 289 -46.00 19.85 -30.21
C LYS A 289 -45.70 18.48 -29.58
N LEU A 290 -46.67 17.60 -29.63
CA LEU A 290 -46.45 16.18 -29.28
C LEU A 290 -45.50 15.61 -30.32
N ILE A 291 -44.30 15.32 -29.91
CA ILE A 291 -43.38 14.52 -30.69
C ILE A 291 -43.67 13.05 -30.28
N PRO A 292 -44.01 12.18 -31.22
CA PRO A 292 -44.16 10.76 -30.89
C PRO A 292 -42.85 10.31 -30.28
N ILE A 293 -42.91 9.72 -29.11
CA ILE A 293 -41.81 8.95 -28.54
C ILE A 293 -41.68 7.70 -29.39
N ASP A 294 -40.92 7.79 -30.48
CA ASP A 294 -40.39 6.59 -31.13
C ASP A 294 -39.42 5.96 -30.14
N ASP A 295 -39.96 5.22 -29.21
CA ASP A 295 -39.23 4.29 -28.38
C ASP A 295 -38.74 3.15 -29.28
N LYS A 296 -37.75 3.47 -30.11
CA LYS A 296 -36.91 2.42 -30.67
C LYS A 296 -36.18 1.83 -29.47
N LEU A 297 -36.79 0.78 -28.93
CA LEU A 297 -36.17 -0.04 -27.89
C LEU A 297 -34.72 -0.27 -28.31
N PHE A 298 -33.79 0.08 -27.46
CA PHE A 298 -32.34 -0.09 -27.69
C PHE A 298 -32.02 -1.48 -28.28
N TRP A 299 -32.79 -2.51 -27.89
CA TRP A 299 -32.72 -3.89 -28.35
C TRP A 299 -32.97 -4.10 -29.87
N LEU A 300 -33.68 -3.20 -30.53
CA LEU A 300 -33.98 -3.24 -31.98
C LEU A 300 -33.11 -2.24 -32.77
N SER A 301 -32.25 -1.51 -32.12
CA SER A 301 -31.33 -0.57 -32.76
C SER A 301 -30.17 -1.32 -33.43
N SER A 302 -29.79 -0.87 -34.64
CA SER A 302 -28.57 -1.32 -35.32
C SER A 302 -27.32 -1.21 -34.44
N LEU A 303 -27.29 -0.21 -33.55
CA LEU A 303 -26.21 0.03 -32.61
C LEU A 303 -26.10 -1.08 -31.55
N PHE A 304 -27.24 -1.66 -31.14
CA PHE A 304 -27.26 -2.84 -30.24
C PHE A 304 -26.59 -4.06 -30.90
N TRP A 305 -26.95 -4.38 -32.16
CA TRP A 305 -26.37 -5.50 -32.88
C TRP A 305 -24.88 -5.32 -33.17
N ILE A 306 -24.46 -4.10 -33.49
CA ILE A 306 -23.02 -3.76 -33.63
C ILE A 306 -22.26 -3.99 -32.32
N MET A 307 -22.80 -3.51 -31.19
CA MET A 307 -22.18 -3.66 -29.89
C MET A 307 -22.10 -5.12 -29.42
N LEU A 308 -23.02 -5.96 -29.85
CA LEU A 308 -23.05 -7.39 -29.54
C LEU A 308 -22.08 -8.20 -30.44
N ILE A 309 -21.93 -7.80 -31.72
CA ILE A 309 -21.06 -8.50 -32.68
C ILE A 309 -19.58 -8.15 -32.50
N ILE A 310 -19.25 -6.91 -32.12
CA ILE A 310 -17.85 -6.45 -31.94
C ILE A 310 -17.07 -7.35 -30.97
N PRO A 311 -17.51 -7.62 -29.71
CA PRO A 311 -16.76 -8.48 -28.81
C PRO A 311 -16.58 -9.91 -29.33
N LEU A 312 -17.55 -10.43 -30.05
CA LEU A 312 -17.47 -11.75 -30.64
C LEU A 312 -16.44 -11.80 -31.78
N LEU A 313 -16.39 -10.76 -32.63
CA LEU A 313 -15.34 -10.57 -33.62
C LEU A 313 -13.94 -10.44 -33.02
N ILE A 314 -13.80 -9.67 -31.94
CA ILE A 314 -12.53 -9.54 -31.22
C ILE A 314 -12.08 -10.90 -30.69
N LEU A 315 -13.00 -11.71 -30.16
CA LEU A 315 -12.69 -13.04 -29.63
C LEU A 315 -12.23 -13.98 -30.74
N ILE A 316 -12.86 -13.95 -31.91
CA ILE A 316 -12.45 -14.71 -33.09
C ILE A 316 -11.06 -14.25 -33.59
N ILE A 317 -10.85 -12.95 -33.70
CA ILE A 317 -9.56 -12.37 -34.12
C ILE A 317 -8.44 -12.76 -33.14
N THR A 318 -8.67 -12.66 -31.81
CA THR A 318 -7.69 -13.08 -30.81
C THR A 318 -7.41 -14.59 -30.85
N TYR A 319 -8.42 -15.41 -31.17
CA TYR A 319 -8.25 -16.85 -31.39
C TYR A 319 -7.35 -17.14 -32.59
N PHE A 320 -7.59 -16.48 -33.73
CA PHE A 320 -6.74 -16.64 -34.93
C PHE A 320 -5.34 -16.07 -34.74
N ILE A 321 -5.19 -14.95 -34.06
CA ILE A 321 -3.88 -14.41 -33.67
C ILE A 321 -3.13 -15.41 -32.78
N LYS A 322 -3.80 -16.03 -31.83
CA LYS A 322 -3.23 -17.07 -30.98
C LYS A 322 -2.79 -18.30 -31.76
N LEU A 323 -3.59 -18.77 -32.70
CA LEU A 323 -3.21 -19.88 -33.60
C LEU A 323 -2.00 -19.49 -34.48
N TYR A 324 -1.99 -18.31 -35.07
CA TYR A 324 -0.88 -17.82 -35.90
C TYR A 324 0.41 -17.64 -35.11
N ILE A 325 0.32 -17.21 -33.83
CA ILE A 325 1.45 -17.11 -32.92
C ILE A 325 1.91 -18.49 -32.46
N PHE A 326 0.98 -19.45 -32.29
CA PHE A 326 1.31 -20.81 -31.84
C PHE A 326 2.04 -21.60 -32.92
N GLU A 327 1.71 -21.45 -34.22
CA GLU A 327 2.46 -22.03 -35.34
C GLU A 327 3.90 -21.46 -35.44
N LYS A 328 4.14 -20.21 -34.97
CA LYS A 328 5.50 -19.62 -34.89
C LYS A 328 6.30 -20.01 -33.65
N THR A 329 5.74 -20.75 -32.71
CA THR A 329 6.39 -21.10 -31.42
C THR A 329 7.09 -22.46 -31.43
N GLU A 330 7.23 -23.14 -32.55
CA GLU A 330 8.20 -24.28 -32.64
C GLU A 330 9.68 -23.83 -32.56
N ASP A 331 9.97 -22.51 -32.59
CA ASP A 331 11.30 -21.95 -32.41
C ASP A 331 11.63 -21.50 -30.95
N ILE A 332 11.04 -22.13 -29.93
CA ILE A 332 11.29 -21.81 -28.53
C ILE A 332 12.75 -22.11 -28.15
N SER A 333 13.39 -23.10 -28.74
CA SER A 333 14.80 -23.42 -28.52
C SER A 333 15.73 -22.30 -29.01
N ASN A 334 15.46 -21.76 -30.20
CA ASN A 334 16.26 -20.70 -30.81
C ASN A 334 16.07 -19.35 -30.09
N THR A 335 14.88 -19.06 -29.59
CA THR A 335 14.60 -17.80 -28.86
C THR A 335 15.24 -17.78 -27.47
N ARG A 336 15.27 -18.91 -26.76
CA ARG A 336 15.98 -19.06 -25.48
C ARG A 336 17.49 -18.97 -25.67
N GLN A 337 18.03 -19.59 -26.72
CA GLN A 337 19.44 -19.54 -27.04
C GLN A 337 19.90 -18.12 -27.43
N ARG A 338 19.12 -17.38 -28.19
CA ARG A 338 19.36 -15.96 -28.52
C ARG A 338 19.30 -15.05 -27.29
N LYS A 339 18.37 -15.30 -26.34
CA LYS A 339 18.30 -14.57 -25.06
C LYS A 339 19.50 -14.82 -24.19
N ALA A 340 19.93 -16.08 -24.03
CA ALA A 340 21.12 -16.46 -23.27
C ALA A 340 22.41 -15.86 -23.86
N GLN A 341 22.55 -15.86 -25.20
CA GLN A 341 23.67 -15.20 -25.88
C GLN A 341 23.67 -13.67 -25.72
N LYS A 342 22.50 -13.02 -25.75
CA LYS A 342 22.39 -11.58 -25.46
C LYS A 342 22.80 -11.25 -24.04
N LEU A 343 22.41 -12.10 -23.07
CA LEU A 343 22.78 -11.96 -21.67
C LEU A 343 24.29 -12.09 -21.47
N ALA A 344 24.89 -13.13 -22.03
CA ALA A 344 26.33 -13.34 -22.00
C ALA A 344 27.08 -12.15 -22.59
N ARG A 345 26.67 -11.63 -23.77
CA ARG A 345 27.25 -10.44 -24.38
C ARG A 345 27.13 -9.19 -23.51
N LYS A 346 26.01 -9.03 -22.77
CA LYS A 346 25.81 -7.90 -21.86
C LYS A 346 26.83 -7.91 -20.72
N TYR A 347 27.02 -9.04 -20.05
CA TYR A 347 27.95 -9.15 -18.92
C TYR A 347 29.42 -9.17 -19.34
N LEU A 348 29.75 -9.81 -20.47
CA LEU A 348 31.11 -9.91 -20.97
C LEU A 348 31.55 -8.71 -21.86
N SER A 349 30.72 -7.68 -22.00
CA SER A 349 31.03 -6.51 -22.86
C SER A 349 32.25 -5.75 -22.40
N SER A 350 32.50 -5.66 -21.10
CA SER A 350 33.70 -5.01 -20.54
C SER A 350 34.96 -5.80 -20.85
N ALA A 351 34.97 -7.12 -20.65
CA ALA A 351 36.11 -7.98 -20.98
C ALA A 351 36.44 -7.94 -22.49
N ARG A 352 35.41 -7.86 -23.35
CA ARG A 352 35.65 -7.77 -24.81
C ARG A 352 36.36 -6.50 -25.24
N ARG A 353 36.24 -5.39 -24.51
CA ARG A 353 36.93 -4.12 -24.83
C ARG A 353 38.42 -4.19 -24.54
N GLU A 354 38.81 -5.04 -23.60
CA GLU A 354 40.19 -5.13 -23.11
C GLU A 354 40.99 -6.27 -23.78
N PHE A 355 40.58 -6.75 -24.97
CA PHE A 355 41.26 -7.85 -25.70
C PHE A 355 42.72 -7.54 -26.05
N HIS A 356 43.12 -6.27 -26.00
CA HIS A 356 44.48 -5.82 -26.35
C HIS A 356 45.50 -5.91 -25.22
N ASP A 357 44.99 -5.99 -23.94
CA ASP A 357 45.84 -6.12 -22.76
C ASP A 357 45.42 -7.34 -21.95
N GLN A 358 46.36 -8.30 -21.79
CA GLN A 358 46.12 -9.58 -21.12
C GLN A 358 45.63 -9.39 -19.67
N VAL A 359 46.31 -8.54 -18.90
CA VAL A 359 45.99 -8.37 -17.46
C VAL A 359 44.63 -7.72 -17.30
N SER A 360 44.35 -6.65 -18.03
CA SER A 360 43.06 -5.94 -18.00
C SER A 360 41.90 -6.83 -18.50
N PHE A 361 42.14 -7.66 -19.51
CA PHE A 361 41.18 -8.62 -20.02
C PHE A 361 40.75 -9.61 -18.95
N TYR A 362 41.71 -10.31 -18.29
CA TYR A 362 41.36 -11.34 -17.30
C TYR A 362 40.76 -10.75 -16.03
N GLU A 363 41.18 -9.54 -15.63
CA GLU A 363 40.53 -8.81 -14.54
C GLU A 363 39.05 -8.46 -14.87
N ALA A 364 38.82 -7.97 -16.09
CA ALA A 364 37.47 -7.65 -16.55
C ALA A 364 36.59 -8.91 -16.71
N LEU A 365 37.20 -10.03 -17.17
CA LEU A 365 36.50 -11.31 -17.33
C LEU A 365 36.10 -11.90 -15.98
N GLU A 366 36.99 -11.93 -15.00
CA GLU A 366 36.73 -12.37 -13.65
C GLU A 366 35.61 -11.54 -13.00
N ARG A 367 35.71 -10.22 -13.08
CA ARG A 367 34.69 -9.28 -12.58
C ARG A 367 33.32 -9.48 -13.24
N ALA A 368 33.32 -9.75 -14.55
CA ALA A 368 32.09 -10.01 -15.31
C ALA A 368 31.40 -11.33 -14.87
N LEU A 369 32.16 -12.40 -14.65
CA LEU A 369 31.67 -13.67 -14.13
C LEU A 369 31.10 -13.50 -12.73
N HIS A 370 31.79 -12.85 -11.82
CA HIS A 370 31.28 -12.58 -10.47
C HIS A 370 29.99 -11.75 -10.49
N ASN A 371 29.91 -10.70 -11.33
CA ASN A 371 28.73 -9.85 -11.46
C ASN A 371 27.54 -10.63 -12.04
N TYR A 372 27.77 -11.54 -12.97
CA TYR A 372 26.72 -12.42 -13.51
C TYR A 372 26.12 -13.30 -12.40
N LEU A 373 26.96 -13.97 -11.60
CA LEU A 373 26.47 -14.80 -10.49
C LEU A 373 25.72 -13.97 -9.42
N LYS A 374 26.27 -12.83 -9.03
CA LYS A 374 25.59 -11.92 -8.09
C LYS A 374 24.20 -11.55 -8.57
N ALA A 375 24.09 -11.14 -9.83
CA ALA A 375 22.81 -10.73 -10.41
C ALA A 375 21.81 -11.89 -10.53
N LYS A 376 22.29 -13.08 -10.90
CA LYS A 376 21.44 -14.25 -11.15
C LYS A 376 21.00 -14.93 -9.86
N LEU A 377 21.89 -15.04 -8.87
CA LEU A 377 21.63 -15.69 -7.59
C LEU A 377 21.12 -14.70 -6.51
N LYS A 378 21.07 -13.39 -6.83
CA LYS A 378 20.63 -12.31 -5.91
C LYS A 378 21.42 -12.29 -4.58
N ILE A 379 22.75 -12.44 -4.65
CA ILE A 379 23.63 -12.49 -3.48
C ILE A 379 24.33 -11.14 -3.31
N GLU A 380 24.29 -10.57 -2.11
CA GLU A 380 24.90 -9.26 -1.78
C GLU A 380 26.32 -9.34 -1.21
N THR A 381 26.89 -10.54 -1.06
CA THR A 381 28.22 -10.71 -0.43
C THR A 381 29.35 -10.25 -1.32
N THR A 382 30.33 -9.53 -0.73
CA THR A 382 31.50 -8.98 -1.41
C THR A 382 32.61 -10.01 -1.66
N GLU A 383 32.62 -11.14 -0.93
CA GLU A 383 33.61 -12.21 -1.07
C GLU A 383 32.94 -13.52 -1.48
N LEU A 384 33.08 -13.87 -2.75
CA LEU A 384 32.67 -15.18 -3.28
C LEU A 384 33.92 -16.08 -3.39
N SER A 385 34.21 -16.88 -2.34
CA SER A 385 35.27 -17.89 -2.44
C SER A 385 34.87 -19.00 -3.44
N LYS A 386 35.87 -19.63 -4.11
CA LYS A 386 35.65 -20.66 -5.12
C LYS A 386 34.81 -21.84 -4.61
N SER A 387 35.05 -22.26 -3.38
CA SER A 387 34.24 -23.28 -2.72
C SER A 387 32.79 -22.86 -2.52
N LYS A 388 32.54 -21.59 -2.20
CA LYS A 388 31.23 -21.01 -2.04
C LYS A 388 30.47 -20.90 -3.36
N ILE A 389 31.16 -20.50 -4.44
CA ILE A 389 30.57 -20.48 -5.79
C ILE A 389 30.10 -21.87 -6.20
N LYS A 390 30.96 -22.89 -6.00
CA LYS A 390 30.61 -24.29 -6.32
C LYS A 390 29.39 -24.76 -5.54
N SER A 391 29.35 -24.55 -4.21
CA SER A 391 28.20 -24.95 -3.39
C SER A 391 26.91 -24.24 -3.80
N LEU A 392 26.96 -22.93 -4.06
CA LEU A 392 25.80 -22.15 -4.48
C LEU A 392 25.22 -22.58 -5.84
N LEU A 393 26.07 -22.96 -6.78
CA LEU A 393 25.62 -23.47 -8.09
C LEU A 393 24.98 -24.87 -7.94
N LEU A 394 25.53 -25.73 -7.08
CA LEU A 394 24.96 -27.05 -6.79
C LEU A 394 23.63 -26.97 -6.05
N ASP A 395 23.48 -26.05 -5.10
CA ASP A 395 22.23 -25.78 -4.37
C ASP A 395 21.09 -25.33 -5.29
N LYS A 396 21.44 -24.74 -6.44
CA LYS A 396 20.50 -24.32 -7.48
C LYS A 396 20.29 -25.35 -8.60
N ASN A 397 20.66 -26.61 -8.35
CA ASN A 397 20.53 -27.73 -9.29
C ASN A 397 21.34 -27.59 -10.60
N VAL A 398 22.39 -26.77 -10.61
CA VAL A 398 23.33 -26.74 -11.73
C VAL A 398 24.18 -28.04 -11.72
N LYS A 399 24.37 -28.61 -12.91
CA LYS A 399 25.18 -29.88 -13.02
C LYS A 399 26.58 -29.68 -12.46
N ASN A 400 27.06 -30.66 -11.68
CA ASN A 400 28.38 -30.61 -11.03
C ASN A 400 29.52 -30.29 -12.00
N GLN A 401 29.47 -30.87 -13.23
CA GLN A 401 30.49 -30.58 -14.26
C GLN A 401 30.46 -29.10 -14.67
N THR A 402 29.32 -28.52 -14.89
CA THR A 402 29.18 -27.10 -15.26
C THR A 402 29.67 -26.14 -14.15
N ALA A 403 29.43 -26.53 -12.88
CA ALA A 403 29.91 -25.78 -11.72
C ALA A 403 31.45 -25.89 -11.60
N LEU A 404 32.03 -27.03 -11.87
CA LEU A 404 33.48 -27.20 -11.89
C LEU A 404 34.16 -26.45 -13.04
N ASP A 405 33.56 -26.49 -14.25
CA ASP A 405 34.03 -25.76 -15.41
C ASP A 405 34.02 -24.25 -15.17
N TYR A 406 32.98 -23.76 -14.46
CA TYR A 406 32.88 -22.35 -14.09
C TYR A 406 33.97 -21.90 -13.12
N VAL A 407 34.24 -22.71 -12.09
CA VAL A 407 35.31 -22.43 -11.13
C VAL A 407 36.67 -22.47 -11.84
N SER A 408 36.89 -23.43 -12.76
CA SER A 408 38.15 -23.55 -13.51
C SER A 408 38.40 -22.31 -14.39
N VAL A 409 37.39 -21.73 -14.99
CA VAL A 409 37.56 -20.47 -15.77
C VAL A 409 37.97 -19.30 -14.85
N ILE A 410 37.42 -19.21 -13.65
CA ILE A 410 37.85 -18.19 -12.67
C ILE A 410 39.30 -18.43 -12.24
N GLU A 411 39.69 -19.69 -11.99
CA GLU A 411 41.08 -20.06 -11.68
C GLU A 411 42.04 -19.69 -12.80
N ASN A 412 41.66 -19.96 -14.05
CA ASN A 412 42.44 -19.58 -15.21
C ASN A 412 42.59 -18.08 -15.33
N CYS A 413 41.54 -17.29 -14.98
CA CYS A 413 41.64 -15.81 -14.96
C CYS A 413 42.67 -15.33 -13.93
N GLU A 414 42.69 -15.90 -12.74
CA GLU A 414 43.65 -15.57 -11.69
C GLU A 414 45.08 -15.98 -12.11
N LEU A 415 45.27 -17.20 -12.62
CA LEU A 415 46.60 -17.67 -13.08
C LEU A 415 47.14 -16.83 -14.25
N ALA A 416 46.30 -16.54 -15.23
CA ALA A 416 46.69 -15.77 -16.39
C ALA A 416 47.06 -14.29 -16.08
N ARG A 417 46.54 -13.76 -14.99
CA ARG A 417 46.84 -12.41 -14.49
C ARG A 417 48.23 -12.33 -13.85
N TYR A 418 48.76 -13.42 -13.25
CA TYR A 418 50.03 -13.42 -12.52
C TYR A 418 51.15 -14.13 -13.30
N ALA A 419 50.85 -14.94 -14.31
CA ALA A 419 51.86 -15.69 -15.09
C ALA A 419 52.26 -14.89 -16.35
N GLN A 420 53.38 -14.18 -16.30
CA GLN A 420 54.00 -13.59 -17.45
C GLN A 420 54.68 -14.68 -18.29
N GLY A 421 54.14 -15.04 -19.49
CA GLY A 421 54.81 -15.87 -20.46
C GLY A 421 54.15 -17.17 -20.88
N SER A 422 52.95 -17.51 -20.42
CA SER A 422 52.18 -18.64 -20.95
C SER A 422 51.43 -18.25 -22.22
N SER A 423 51.32 -19.18 -23.19
CA SER A 423 50.49 -19.00 -24.41
C SER A 423 49.01 -18.92 -24.02
N VAL A 424 48.54 -17.69 -23.75
CA VAL A 424 47.20 -17.41 -23.28
C VAL A 424 46.27 -17.24 -24.47
N ASN A 425 45.20 -18.01 -24.56
CA ASN A 425 44.22 -17.89 -25.64
C ASN A 425 43.01 -17.05 -25.15
N ILE A 426 43.17 -15.72 -25.18
CA ILE A 426 42.18 -14.73 -24.77
C ILE A 426 40.83 -14.98 -25.46
N GLN A 427 40.82 -15.29 -26.75
CA GLN A 427 39.59 -15.54 -27.50
C GLN A 427 38.91 -16.84 -27.08
N GLY A 428 39.69 -17.91 -26.89
CA GLY A 428 39.13 -19.20 -26.41
C GLY A 428 38.56 -19.13 -25.02
N ASP A 429 39.19 -18.38 -24.11
CA ASP A 429 38.68 -18.20 -22.74
C ASP A 429 37.42 -17.32 -22.68
N TYR A 430 37.35 -16.30 -23.56
CA TYR A 430 36.12 -15.52 -23.73
C TYR A 430 34.96 -16.36 -24.25
N GLU A 431 35.19 -17.23 -25.24
CA GLU A 431 34.18 -18.11 -25.82
C GLU A 431 33.70 -19.16 -24.79
N LYS A 432 34.66 -19.74 -24.02
CA LYS A 432 34.33 -20.65 -22.90
C LYS A 432 33.46 -19.97 -21.83
N ALA A 433 33.84 -18.76 -21.39
CA ALA A 433 33.06 -18.01 -20.42
C ALA A 433 31.65 -17.68 -20.94
N SER A 434 31.55 -17.31 -22.23
CA SER A 434 30.27 -17.01 -22.88
C SER A 434 29.35 -18.24 -22.96
N SER A 435 29.91 -19.41 -23.31
CA SER A 435 29.18 -20.67 -23.39
C SER A 435 28.74 -21.17 -22.00
N LEU A 436 29.58 -20.99 -20.98
CA LEU A 436 29.25 -21.34 -19.60
C LEU A 436 28.13 -20.48 -19.02
N ILE A 437 28.16 -19.16 -19.22
CA ILE A 437 27.05 -18.26 -18.84
C ILE A 437 25.75 -18.72 -19.49
N ALA A 438 25.79 -19.02 -20.80
CA ALA A 438 24.60 -19.50 -21.52
C ALA A 438 24.09 -20.86 -21.01
N THR A 439 24.99 -21.75 -20.60
CA THR A 439 24.67 -23.08 -20.07
C THR A 439 24.08 -23.00 -18.66
N ILE A 440 24.67 -22.17 -17.80
CA ILE A 440 24.17 -21.93 -16.44
C ILE A 440 22.82 -21.25 -16.48
N ASP A 441 22.61 -20.26 -17.38
CA ASP A 441 21.32 -19.60 -17.52
C ASP A 441 20.18 -20.54 -17.97
N LYS A 442 20.53 -21.66 -18.63
CA LYS A 442 19.57 -22.71 -18.99
C LYS A 442 19.27 -23.70 -17.85
N GLN A 443 20.20 -23.84 -16.91
CA GLN A 443 20.08 -24.79 -15.79
C GLN A 443 19.47 -24.16 -14.54
N LEU A 444 19.58 -22.83 -14.41
CA LEU A 444 18.94 -21.99 -13.38
C LEU A 444 17.55 -21.50 -13.83
#